data_46de6724544223e14f13cb90e1e2e61e
#
_entry.id   46de6724544223e14f13cb90e1e2e61e
#
_cell.length_a   1.000
_cell.length_b   1.000
_cell.length_c   1.000
_cell.angle_alpha   90.00
_cell.angle_beta   90.00
_cell.angle_gamma   90.00
#
_symmetry.space_group_name_H-M   'P 1'
#
loop_
_entity.id
_entity.type
_entity.pdbx_description
1 polymer ?
#
loop_
_entity_poly.entity_id
_entity_poly.type
_entity_poly.pdbx_seq_one_letter_code
_entity_poly.pdbx_strand_id
1 'polypeptide(L)'
;MDHLKMELRHWVLSEAKELTNLCNAVDRHYLSDRLPNPYTEKDAEEWLKMVSDNDTITGIYRAIVCDGKLIGSISVEKKDDDAEIGYMLHNDYSNKGIGTEAVKQICPIAFKVLSLEQITANVFQPNIASIRVLLKNGFKYKGTIPNAVIKDGNVYDLLIYVLTKETR
;
A
#
# COMPACT_ATOMS: atom_id res chain seq x y z
N MET A 1 -16.71 -17.33 13.26
CA MET A 1 -15.77 -16.61 12.41
C MET A 1 -14.73 -15.93 13.29
N ASP A 2 -13.49 -16.24 13.04
CA ASP A 2 -12.43 -15.66 13.83
C ASP A 2 -12.23 -14.21 13.43
N HIS A 3 -12.27 -13.33 14.41
CA HIS A 3 -11.97 -11.93 14.19
C HIS A 3 -10.45 -11.75 14.23
N LEU A 4 -9.86 -11.49 13.07
CA LEU A 4 -8.45 -11.18 13.00
C LEU A 4 -8.22 -9.81 13.63
N LYS A 5 -7.33 -9.74 14.60
CA LYS A 5 -6.97 -8.48 15.23
C LYS A 5 -5.91 -7.80 14.38
N MET A 6 -6.34 -6.88 13.53
CA MET A 6 -5.46 -6.13 12.65
C MET A 6 -5.16 -4.77 13.26
N GLU A 7 -3.89 -4.38 13.16
CA GLU A 7 -3.48 -3.03 13.55
C GLU A 7 -2.41 -2.50 12.59
N LEU A 8 -2.37 -1.18 12.45
CA LEU A 8 -1.30 -0.48 11.75
C LEU A 8 -0.28 -0.04 12.80
N ARG A 9 0.98 -0.34 12.55
CA ARG A 9 2.07 -0.07 13.49
C ARG A 9 3.18 0.69 12.78
N HIS A 10 3.89 1.54 13.51
CA HIS A 10 5.10 2.16 12.99
C HIS A 10 6.15 1.09 12.70
N TRP A 11 6.91 1.29 11.63
CA TRP A 11 8.06 0.44 11.34
C TRP A 11 9.19 0.73 12.32
N VAL A 12 9.97 -0.30 12.65
CA VAL A 12 11.20 -0.14 13.44
C VAL A 12 12.40 -0.68 12.66
N LEU A 13 13.56 -0.07 12.85
CA LEU A 13 14.75 -0.41 12.08
C LEU A 13 15.20 -1.87 12.24
N SER A 14 14.88 -2.49 13.36
CA SER A 14 15.25 -3.88 13.62
C SER A 14 14.43 -4.92 12.86
N GLU A 15 13.46 -4.50 12.06
CA GLU A 15 12.56 -5.41 11.35
C GLU A 15 13.03 -5.82 9.95
N ALA A 16 14.28 -5.58 9.60
CA ALA A 16 14.78 -5.88 8.26
C ALA A 16 14.57 -7.34 7.85
N LYS A 17 14.79 -8.28 8.76
CA LYS A 17 14.62 -9.70 8.46
C LYS A 17 13.16 -10.06 8.18
N GLU A 18 12.25 -9.60 9.02
CA GLU A 18 10.81 -9.86 8.86
C GLU A 18 10.28 -9.22 7.58
N LEU A 19 10.71 -8.01 7.27
CA LEU A 19 10.33 -7.32 6.02
C LEU A 19 10.86 -8.07 4.81
N THR A 20 12.09 -8.56 4.85
CA THR A 20 12.68 -9.34 3.77
C THR A 20 11.85 -10.60 3.50
N ASN A 21 11.50 -11.33 4.56
CA ASN A 21 10.69 -12.53 4.43
C ASN A 21 9.31 -12.21 3.84
N LEU A 22 8.68 -11.14 4.29
CA LEU A 22 7.39 -10.70 3.76
C LEU A 22 7.49 -10.37 2.25
N CYS A 23 8.45 -9.56 1.86
CA CYS A 23 8.58 -9.13 0.47
C CYS A 23 8.90 -10.28 -0.49
N ASN A 24 9.54 -11.33 0.00
CA ASN A 24 9.81 -12.53 -0.81
C ASN A 24 8.64 -13.51 -0.83
N ALA A 25 7.68 -13.37 0.09
CA ALA A 25 6.54 -14.28 0.19
C ALA A 25 5.29 -13.78 -0.54
N VAL A 26 5.18 -12.46 -0.75
CA VAL A 26 3.97 -11.89 -1.38
C VAL A 26 3.90 -12.21 -2.87
N ASP A 27 2.66 -12.33 -3.38
CA ASP A 27 2.42 -12.43 -4.82
C ASP A 27 2.70 -11.08 -5.46
N ARG A 28 3.58 -11.07 -6.46
CA ARG A 28 4.03 -9.85 -7.12
C ARG A 28 3.28 -9.53 -8.40
N HIS A 29 2.26 -10.32 -8.73
CA HIS A 29 1.58 -10.20 -10.02
C HIS A 29 1.08 -8.78 -10.30
N TYR A 30 0.51 -8.11 -9.30
CA TYR A 30 0.01 -6.75 -9.44
C TYR A 30 0.84 -5.71 -8.69
N LEU A 31 2.03 -6.07 -8.23
CA LEU A 31 2.93 -5.13 -7.57
C LEU A 31 3.87 -4.46 -8.58
N SER A 32 4.31 -3.27 -8.22
CA SER A 32 5.28 -2.53 -9.02
C SER A 32 6.61 -3.29 -9.13
N ASP A 33 7.28 -3.19 -10.27
CA ASP A 33 8.61 -3.74 -10.47
C ASP A 33 9.69 -2.98 -9.68
N ARG A 34 9.32 -1.89 -9.01
CA ARG A 34 10.25 -1.19 -8.09
C ARG A 34 10.58 -2.01 -6.86
N LEU A 35 9.78 -3.02 -6.53
CA LEU A 35 10.09 -3.95 -5.44
C LEU A 35 11.16 -4.93 -5.93
N PRO A 36 12.39 -4.92 -5.36
CA PRO A 36 13.45 -5.81 -5.82
C PRO A 36 13.07 -7.30 -5.76
N ASN A 37 13.60 -8.08 -6.68
CA ASN A 37 13.38 -9.52 -6.74
C ASN A 37 14.69 -10.24 -7.09
N PRO A 38 15.29 -11.02 -6.19
CA PRO A 38 14.87 -11.24 -4.80
C PRO A 38 15.05 -10.00 -3.93
N TYR A 39 14.25 -9.92 -2.88
CA TYR A 39 14.37 -8.86 -1.90
C TYR A 39 15.39 -9.28 -0.84
N THR A 40 16.34 -8.42 -0.54
CA THR A 40 17.43 -8.74 0.39
C THR A 40 17.30 -7.97 1.70
N GLU A 41 18.02 -8.41 2.74
CA GLU A 41 18.04 -7.66 4.00
C GLU A 41 18.63 -6.26 3.82
N LYS A 42 19.57 -6.10 2.89
CA LYS A 42 20.11 -4.78 2.56
C LYS A 42 19.03 -3.87 1.98
N ASP A 43 18.20 -4.40 1.08
CA ASP A 43 17.06 -3.65 0.55
C ASP A 43 16.12 -3.23 1.67
N ALA A 44 15.84 -4.12 2.60
CA ALA A 44 14.98 -3.85 3.75
C ALA A 44 15.57 -2.77 4.66
N GLU A 45 16.86 -2.86 4.95
CA GLU A 45 17.55 -1.88 5.81
C GLU A 45 17.50 -0.48 5.19
N GLU A 46 17.75 -0.38 3.90
CA GLU A 46 17.70 0.89 3.17
C GLU A 46 16.29 1.46 3.16
N TRP A 47 15.29 0.62 2.94
CA TRP A 47 13.88 1.05 2.93
C TRP A 47 13.44 1.52 4.32
N LEU A 48 13.79 0.75 5.38
CA LEU A 48 13.43 1.12 6.75
C LEU A 48 14.10 2.43 7.18
N LYS A 49 15.32 2.67 6.72
CA LYS A 49 15.99 3.94 6.97
C LYS A 49 15.26 5.10 6.27
N MET A 50 14.87 4.89 5.02
CA MET A 50 14.10 5.89 4.29
C MET A 50 12.80 6.20 5.01
N VAL A 51 12.09 5.18 5.50
CA VAL A 51 10.85 5.36 6.26
C VAL A 51 11.12 6.15 7.54
N SER A 52 12.17 5.79 8.29
CA SER A 52 12.52 6.48 9.53
C SER A 52 12.78 7.97 9.28
N ASP A 53 13.43 8.30 8.17
CA ASP A 53 13.77 9.69 7.83
C ASP A 53 12.58 10.50 7.32
N ASN A 54 11.57 9.84 6.74
CA ASN A 54 10.51 10.51 6.01
C ASN A 54 9.10 10.36 6.59
N ASP A 55 8.89 9.41 7.50
CA ASP A 55 7.56 9.18 8.07
C ASP A 55 7.02 10.44 8.76
N THR A 56 5.78 10.78 8.46
CA THR A 56 5.07 11.99 8.88
C THR A 56 5.58 13.29 8.23
N ILE A 57 6.59 13.21 7.38
CA ILE A 57 7.14 14.38 6.66
C ILE A 57 6.73 14.34 5.19
N THR A 58 7.15 13.30 4.46
CA THR A 58 6.84 13.13 3.04
C THR A 58 5.87 11.98 2.77
N GLY A 59 5.52 11.25 3.79
CA GLY A 59 4.59 10.12 3.68
C GLY A 59 4.16 9.60 5.03
N ILE A 60 3.20 8.69 4.99
CA ILE A 60 2.80 7.89 6.15
C ILE A 60 3.09 6.44 5.77
N TYR A 61 3.89 5.77 6.59
CA TYR A 61 4.33 4.40 6.33
C TYR A 61 3.97 3.53 7.53
N ARG A 62 3.21 2.47 7.29
CA ARG A 62 2.76 1.60 8.39
C ARG A 62 2.96 0.14 8.05
N ALA A 63 3.36 -0.62 9.06
CA ALA A 63 3.34 -2.07 9.02
C ALA A 63 1.91 -2.54 9.28
N ILE A 64 1.43 -3.50 8.52
CA ILE A 64 0.15 -4.15 8.77
C ILE A 64 0.45 -5.41 9.58
N VAL A 65 -0.12 -5.46 10.77
CA VAL A 65 0.11 -6.56 11.71
C VAL A 65 -1.21 -7.23 12.05
N CYS A 66 -1.22 -8.53 12.06
CA CYS A 66 -2.42 -9.32 12.40
C CYS A 66 -2.04 -10.34 13.47
N ASP A 67 -2.70 -10.25 14.63
CA ASP A 67 -2.41 -11.11 15.78
C ASP A 67 -0.92 -11.15 16.13
N GLY A 68 -0.28 -9.98 16.08
CA GLY A 68 1.14 -9.82 16.41
C GLY A 68 2.12 -10.19 15.30
N LYS A 69 1.63 -10.62 14.15
CA LYS A 69 2.48 -11.04 13.03
C LYS A 69 2.48 -10.00 11.91
N LEU A 70 3.65 -9.68 11.39
CA LEU A 70 3.79 -8.79 10.25
C LEU A 70 3.26 -9.48 8.99
N ILE A 71 2.23 -8.90 8.38
CA ILE A 71 1.57 -9.49 7.21
C ILE A 71 1.49 -8.57 6.01
N GLY A 72 1.86 -7.32 6.15
CA GLY A 72 1.77 -6.39 5.04
C GLY A 72 2.36 -5.04 5.32
N SER A 73 2.26 -4.19 4.32
CA SER A 73 2.77 -2.82 4.35
C SER A 73 1.77 -1.92 3.63
N ILE A 74 1.57 -0.72 4.16
CA ILE A 74 0.73 0.29 3.53
C ILE A 74 1.37 1.66 3.69
N SER A 75 1.27 2.48 2.66
CA SER A 75 1.82 3.84 2.70
C SER A 75 0.99 4.81 1.89
N VAL A 76 1.07 6.08 2.28
CA VAL A 76 0.59 7.22 1.48
C VAL A 76 1.77 8.15 1.33
N GLU A 77 2.26 8.33 0.12
CA GLU A 77 3.45 9.14 -0.15
C GLU A 77 3.09 10.39 -0.95
N LYS A 78 3.61 11.53 -0.52
CA LYS A 78 3.42 12.79 -1.24
C LYS A 78 4.16 12.75 -2.58
N LYS A 79 3.48 13.23 -3.62
CA LYS A 79 4.04 13.41 -4.96
C LYS A 79 3.57 14.77 -5.46
N ASP A 80 4.47 15.77 -5.42
CA ASP A 80 4.14 17.14 -5.75
C ASP A 80 2.96 17.65 -4.90
N ASP A 81 1.84 18.03 -5.51
CA ASP A 81 0.65 18.51 -4.80
C ASP A 81 -0.34 17.41 -4.44
N ASP A 82 0.00 16.18 -4.76
CA ASP A 82 -0.86 15.01 -4.58
C ASP A 82 -0.18 14.00 -3.65
N ALA A 83 -0.83 12.88 -3.47
CA ALA A 83 -0.27 11.74 -2.73
C ALA A 83 -0.79 10.45 -3.34
N GLU A 84 0.02 9.40 -3.25
CA GLU A 84 -0.34 8.09 -3.78
C GLU A 84 -0.35 7.07 -2.66
N ILE A 85 -1.43 6.30 -2.58
CA ILE A 85 -1.54 5.17 -1.65
C ILE A 85 -1.10 3.89 -2.34
N GLY A 86 -0.37 3.05 -1.60
CA GLY A 86 -0.01 1.71 -2.03
C GLY A 86 0.00 0.77 -0.84
N TYR A 87 -0.29 -0.51 -1.10
CA TYR A 87 -0.20 -1.51 -0.06
C TYR A 87 0.07 -2.90 -0.63
N MET A 88 0.59 -3.77 0.22
CA MET A 88 0.76 -5.19 -0.10
C MET A 88 0.41 -6.02 1.12
N LEU A 89 -0.10 -7.23 0.87
CA LEU A 89 -0.47 -8.18 1.92
C LEU A 89 0.12 -9.55 1.58
N HIS A 90 0.51 -10.28 2.60
CA HIS A 90 0.83 -11.69 2.46
C HIS A 90 -0.42 -12.43 1.96
N ASN A 91 -0.23 -13.34 1.00
CA ASN A 91 -1.33 -14.01 0.31
C ASN A 91 -2.32 -14.72 1.24
N ASP A 92 -1.83 -15.26 2.35
CA ASP A 92 -2.68 -15.96 3.33
C ASP A 92 -3.71 -15.04 4.00
N TYR A 93 -3.55 -13.74 3.85
CA TYR A 93 -4.43 -12.74 4.45
C TYR A 93 -5.26 -11.99 3.43
N SER A 94 -5.23 -12.43 2.16
CA SER A 94 -6.05 -11.87 1.09
C SER A 94 -7.53 -12.18 1.29
N ASN A 95 -8.40 -11.31 0.78
CA ASN A 95 -9.86 -11.51 0.78
C ASN A 95 -10.47 -11.69 2.17
N LYS A 96 -9.86 -11.11 3.20
CA LYS A 96 -10.32 -11.18 4.59
C LYS A 96 -10.72 -9.81 5.16
N GLY A 97 -10.82 -8.80 4.29
CA GLY A 97 -11.19 -7.45 4.71
C GLY A 97 -10.05 -6.63 5.30
N ILE A 98 -8.84 -7.19 5.37
CA ILE A 98 -7.69 -6.53 5.98
C ILE A 98 -7.25 -5.31 5.17
N GLY A 99 -7.17 -5.44 3.84
CA GLY A 99 -6.82 -4.32 2.97
C GLY A 99 -7.81 -3.17 3.10
N THR A 100 -9.10 -3.47 3.15
CA THR A 100 -10.15 -2.47 3.33
C THR A 100 -9.98 -1.72 4.65
N GLU A 101 -9.72 -2.44 5.74
CA GLU A 101 -9.53 -1.83 7.06
C GLU A 101 -8.25 -1.02 7.12
N ALA A 102 -7.16 -1.50 6.52
CA ALA A 102 -5.89 -0.78 6.49
C ALA A 102 -6.02 0.55 5.77
N VAL A 103 -6.66 0.56 4.60
CA VAL A 103 -6.92 1.80 3.84
C VAL A 103 -7.81 2.75 4.65
N LYS A 104 -8.85 2.21 5.30
CA LYS A 104 -9.75 2.99 6.14
C LYS A 104 -9.01 3.70 7.27
N GLN A 105 -8.00 3.05 7.86
CA GLN A 105 -7.25 3.63 8.97
C GLN A 105 -6.17 4.62 8.53
N ILE A 106 -5.48 4.36 7.43
CA ILE A 106 -4.35 5.21 7.03
C ILE A 106 -4.80 6.53 6.40
N CYS A 107 -5.89 6.55 5.65
CA CYS A 107 -6.31 7.74 4.93
C CYS A 107 -6.58 8.95 5.84
N PRO A 108 -7.32 8.82 6.95
CA PRO A 108 -7.50 9.96 7.86
C PRO A 108 -6.18 10.49 8.44
N ILE A 109 -5.26 9.60 8.76
CA ILE A 109 -3.93 9.99 9.25
C ILE A 109 -3.19 10.80 8.19
N ALA A 110 -3.20 10.32 6.95
CA ALA A 110 -2.52 10.98 5.84
C ALA A 110 -3.12 12.36 5.56
N PHE A 111 -4.43 12.48 5.49
CA PHE A 111 -5.10 13.76 5.27
C PHE A 111 -4.70 14.79 6.33
N LYS A 112 -4.69 14.37 7.58
CA LYS A 112 -4.39 15.26 8.71
C LYS A 112 -2.90 15.61 8.76
N VAL A 113 -2.04 14.61 8.76
CA VAL A 113 -0.61 14.80 9.01
C VAL A 113 0.10 15.45 7.84
N LEU A 114 -0.27 15.06 6.62
CA LEU A 114 0.37 15.56 5.40
C LEU A 114 -0.37 16.75 4.78
N SER A 115 -1.47 17.19 5.38
CA SER A 115 -2.27 18.33 4.90
C SER A 115 -2.70 18.16 3.45
N LEU A 116 -3.23 16.99 3.09
CA LEU A 116 -3.59 16.67 1.72
C LEU A 116 -5.01 17.11 1.37
N GLU A 117 -5.23 17.42 0.09
CA GLU A 117 -6.57 17.63 -0.46
C GLU A 117 -7.13 16.34 -1.07
N GLN A 118 -6.28 15.47 -1.58
CA GLN A 118 -6.69 14.20 -2.16
C GLN A 118 -5.60 13.13 -2.07
N ILE A 119 -6.04 11.88 -2.20
CA ILE A 119 -5.15 10.72 -2.27
C ILE A 119 -5.51 9.97 -3.55
N THR A 120 -4.51 9.64 -4.35
CA THR A 120 -4.66 8.91 -5.61
C THR A 120 -4.23 7.47 -5.41
N ALA A 121 -4.95 6.54 -6.05
CA ALA A 121 -4.58 5.13 -6.11
C ALA A 121 -4.51 4.70 -7.57
N ASN A 122 -3.42 4.07 -7.94
CA ASN A 122 -3.21 3.54 -9.28
C ASN A 122 -3.30 2.02 -9.23
N VAL A 123 -4.15 1.44 -10.05
CA VAL A 123 -4.45 0.00 -10.01
C VAL A 123 -4.32 -0.59 -11.41
N PHE A 124 -3.64 -1.73 -11.53
CA PHE A 124 -3.64 -2.50 -12.77
C PHE A 124 -5.04 -3.03 -13.00
N GLN A 125 -5.58 -2.82 -14.20
CA GLN A 125 -6.97 -3.13 -14.54
C GLN A 125 -7.47 -4.51 -14.06
N PRO A 126 -6.72 -5.61 -14.19
CA PRO A 126 -7.22 -6.91 -13.73
C PRO A 126 -7.28 -7.10 -12.21
N ASN A 127 -6.74 -6.16 -11.43
CA ASN A 127 -6.69 -6.30 -9.98
C ASN A 127 -8.02 -5.93 -9.33
N ILE A 128 -9.01 -6.81 -9.46
CA ILE A 128 -10.38 -6.59 -8.97
C ILE A 128 -10.41 -6.43 -7.45
N ALA A 129 -9.61 -7.19 -6.73
CA ALA A 129 -9.57 -7.13 -5.27
C ALA A 129 -9.20 -5.73 -4.78
N SER A 130 -8.18 -5.11 -5.38
CA SER A 130 -7.76 -3.76 -5.02
C SER A 130 -8.83 -2.72 -5.38
N ILE A 131 -9.47 -2.86 -6.53
CA ILE A 131 -10.55 -1.97 -6.93
C ILE A 131 -11.66 -1.99 -5.89
N ARG A 132 -12.05 -3.17 -5.41
CA ARG A 132 -13.09 -3.31 -4.38
C ARG A 132 -12.69 -2.62 -3.07
N VAL A 133 -11.44 -2.78 -2.66
CA VAL A 133 -10.93 -2.12 -1.45
C VAL A 133 -11.06 -0.61 -1.57
N LEU A 134 -10.68 -0.05 -2.71
CA LEU A 134 -10.75 1.38 -2.94
C LEU A 134 -12.19 1.89 -2.95
N LEU A 135 -13.08 1.21 -3.67
CA LEU A 135 -14.49 1.61 -3.75
C LEU A 135 -15.16 1.57 -2.37
N LYS A 136 -14.88 0.56 -1.56
CA LYS A 136 -15.42 0.46 -0.21
C LYS A 136 -14.95 1.59 0.69
N ASN A 137 -13.84 2.24 0.36
CA ASN A 137 -13.29 3.36 1.12
C ASN A 137 -13.65 4.73 0.54
N GLY A 138 -14.58 4.77 -0.41
CA GLY A 138 -15.05 6.03 -0.96
C GLY A 138 -14.21 6.59 -2.10
N PHE A 139 -13.19 5.88 -2.55
CA PHE A 139 -12.44 6.28 -3.74
C PHE A 139 -13.35 6.21 -4.96
N LYS A 140 -13.17 7.15 -5.87
CA LYS A 140 -13.94 7.22 -7.11
C LYS A 140 -13.03 7.08 -8.31
N TYR A 141 -13.51 6.34 -9.31
CA TYR A 141 -12.82 6.20 -10.59
C TYR A 141 -12.67 7.57 -11.25
N LYS A 142 -11.47 7.89 -11.71
CA LYS A 142 -11.19 9.17 -12.36
C LYS A 142 -10.75 9.02 -13.81
N GLY A 143 -10.09 7.95 -14.15
CA GLY A 143 -9.62 7.78 -15.52
C GLY A 143 -8.79 6.54 -15.72
N THR A 144 -8.39 6.31 -16.96
CA THR A 144 -7.58 5.17 -17.36
C THR A 144 -6.42 5.66 -18.22
N ILE A 145 -5.23 5.15 -17.94
CA ILE A 145 -4.07 5.32 -18.81
C ILE A 145 -3.91 4.00 -19.57
N PRO A 146 -4.26 3.96 -20.86
CA PRO A 146 -4.21 2.72 -21.62
C PRO A 146 -2.77 2.26 -21.86
N ASN A 147 -2.55 0.95 -21.82
CA ASN A 147 -1.25 0.31 -22.12
C ASN A 147 -0.10 0.90 -21.29
N ALA A 148 -0.39 1.27 -20.05
CA ALA A 148 0.54 2.03 -19.21
C ALA A 148 1.59 1.16 -18.53
N VAL A 149 1.33 -0.14 -18.37
CA VAL A 149 2.18 -1.03 -17.58
C VAL A 149 2.47 -2.29 -18.37
N ILE A 150 3.74 -2.66 -18.43
CA ILE A 150 4.16 -3.96 -18.96
C ILE A 150 4.71 -4.76 -17.81
N LYS A 151 4.12 -5.91 -17.54
CA LYS A 151 4.56 -6.78 -16.45
C LYS A 151 4.44 -8.24 -16.87
N ASP A 152 5.53 -8.99 -16.71
CA ASP A 152 5.59 -10.41 -17.07
C ASP A 152 5.15 -10.66 -18.52
N GLY A 153 5.50 -9.72 -19.42
CA GLY A 153 5.16 -9.83 -20.85
C GLY A 153 3.73 -9.42 -21.19
N ASN A 154 2.92 -9.05 -20.21
CA ASN A 154 1.54 -8.59 -20.43
C ASN A 154 1.45 -7.08 -20.34
N VAL A 155 0.58 -6.48 -21.15
CA VAL A 155 0.34 -5.05 -21.15
C VAL A 155 -1.00 -4.79 -20.43
N TYR A 156 -0.98 -3.89 -19.46
CA TYR A 156 -2.16 -3.56 -18.68
C TYR A 156 -2.48 -2.08 -18.74
N ASP A 157 -3.76 -1.75 -18.67
CA ASP A 157 -4.21 -0.40 -18.42
C ASP A 157 -4.03 -0.08 -16.94
N LEU A 158 -3.76 1.19 -16.66
CA LEU A 158 -3.68 1.68 -15.30
C LEU A 158 -4.93 2.49 -14.99
N LEU A 159 -5.68 2.06 -13.98
CA LEU A 159 -6.88 2.75 -13.53
C LEU A 159 -6.52 3.70 -12.40
N ILE A 160 -7.07 4.92 -12.46
CA ILE A 160 -6.83 5.95 -11.47
C ILE A 160 -8.08 6.17 -10.65
N TYR A 161 -7.95 6.02 -9.33
CA TYR A 161 -9.00 6.29 -8.35
C TYR A 161 -8.54 7.41 -7.42
N VAL A 162 -9.49 8.21 -6.94
CA VAL A 162 -9.18 9.36 -6.10
C VAL A 162 -10.13 9.41 -4.91
N LEU A 163 -9.58 9.68 -3.74
CA LEU A 163 -10.33 10.02 -2.54
C LEU A 163 -10.05 11.48 -2.20
N THR A 164 -11.09 12.29 -2.17
CA THR A 164 -10.94 13.69 -1.79
C THR A 164 -11.24 13.88 -0.31
N LYS A 165 -10.73 14.93 0.26
CA LYS A 165 -10.91 15.26 1.67
C LYS A 165 -12.39 15.39 2.05
N GLU A 166 -13.21 15.91 1.16
CA GLU A 166 -14.64 16.13 1.40
C GLU A 166 -15.47 14.85 1.36
N THR A 167 -14.97 13.80 0.71
CA THR A 167 -15.74 12.56 0.51
C THR A 167 -15.40 11.45 1.50
N ARG A 168 -14.38 11.64 2.33
CA ARG A 168 -13.98 10.61 3.29
C ARG A 168 -14.90 10.58 4.53
#